data_ef29eaefc472544fc1d899f4f3a79d55
#
_entry.id   ef29eaefc472544fc1d899f4f3a79d55
#
_cell.length_a   1.000
_cell.length_b   1.000
_cell.length_c   1.000
_cell.angle_alpha   90.00
_cell.angle_beta   90.00
_cell.angle_gamma   90.00
#
_symmetry.space_group_name_H-M   'P 1'
#
loop_
_entity.id
_entity.type
_entity.pdbx_description
1 polymer ?
#
loop_
_entity_poly.entity_id
_entity_poly.type
_entity_poly.pdbx_seq_one_letter_code
_entity_poly.pdbx_strand_id
1 'polypeptide(L)'
;MTSIRRRTLTLIIGLLLAGLAVLSLFNVHDSNHEIAEVYDAQLAQNARLLQGVMRMPMASTEHAQLYQAFNQALGEAKPRVDGHPYESKIAFQVWNPQGEVLVHTASAPYFTAPPTRTGFSDVVDLKGRQWRAFMLEDRQNGLRIWVGERDDVRTDLVDRIVRHTLWPNIVGSLILAAMIWLAIGWGLKPLADMAATLRARHSGSLEPLQLTPLPSELEPMQAALNRMLAQIQEVLGRERRFIADAAHEMRTPLAVLRVHAQNLQEAGTEEERRESLEFLISGVDRTSRLVNQLLTMARLEPKPNPPPLQRIDLSETVRNSLVQLTPWLLSKHLELIFEVSDQPFHVLADPAALDIALNNLITNAANFSPEHGAITVHLSKSDGFCHLTVDDQGPGIDESDRERLFERFYSRGTAHGAGLGLTIVNTIAMRLNGRIELANRAEGGLRATLSIPAGE
;
A
#
# COMPACT_ATOMS: atom_id res chain seq x y z
N MET A 1 -7.61 15.95 -3.68
CA MET A 1 -7.28 14.56 -3.24
C MET A 1 -8.15 14.22 -2.03
N THR A 2 -8.97 13.19 -2.13
CA THR A 2 -9.86 12.77 -1.03
C THR A 2 -9.05 12.00 0.02
N SER A 3 -9.06 12.50 1.27
CA SER A 3 -8.42 11.82 2.41
C SER A 3 -9.03 10.42 2.58
N ILE A 4 -8.19 9.39 2.84
CA ILE A 4 -8.61 8.02 3.16
C ILE A 4 -9.65 8.04 4.28
N ARG A 5 -9.44 8.86 5.32
CA ARG A 5 -10.37 9.09 6.41
C ARG A 5 -11.76 9.52 5.91
N ARG A 6 -11.83 10.47 4.97
CA ARG A 6 -13.11 10.96 4.42
C ARG A 6 -13.80 9.89 3.59
N ARG A 7 -13.05 9.13 2.79
CA ARG A 7 -13.61 8.06 1.96
C ARG A 7 -14.15 6.89 2.79
N THR A 8 -13.42 6.44 3.80
CA THR A 8 -13.88 5.36 4.69
C THR A 8 -15.09 5.80 5.51
N LEU A 9 -15.09 7.03 6.05
CA LEU A 9 -16.23 7.59 6.76
C LEU A 9 -17.48 7.66 5.89
N THR A 10 -17.39 8.20 4.69
CA THR A 10 -18.56 8.31 3.79
C THR A 10 -19.10 6.95 3.40
N LEU A 11 -18.25 5.96 3.15
CA LEU A 11 -18.68 4.59 2.83
C LEU A 11 -19.37 3.91 4.01
N ILE A 12 -18.76 3.94 5.21
CA ILE A 12 -19.29 3.26 6.38
C ILE A 12 -20.60 3.92 6.86
N ILE A 13 -20.62 5.25 6.95
CA ILE A 13 -21.83 5.98 7.36
C ILE A 13 -22.93 5.83 6.31
N GLY A 14 -22.60 5.89 5.03
CA GLY A 14 -23.55 5.68 3.93
C GLY A 14 -24.17 4.28 3.97
N LEU A 15 -23.37 3.25 4.17
CA LEU A 15 -23.87 1.87 4.29
C LEU A 15 -24.74 1.67 5.52
N LEU A 16 -24.33 2.26 6.65
CA LEU A 16 -25.08 2.21 7.90
C LEU A 16 -26.45 2.89 7.78
N LEU A 17 -26.49 4.09 7.20
CA LEU A 17 -27.74 4.83 6.99
C LEU A 17 -28.66 4.11 6.00
N ALA A 18 -28.10 3.54 4.92
CA ALA A 18 -28.87 2.76 3.97
C ALA A 18 -29.47 1.50 4.62
N GLY A 19 -28.69 0.77 5.42
CA GLY A 19 -29.17 -0.40 6.16
C GLY A 19 -30.27 -0.06 7.16
N LEU A 20 -30.11 1.01 7.92
CA LEU A 20 -31.13 1.48 8.86
C LEU A 20 -32.40 1.96 8.17
N ALA A 21 -32.27 2.63 7.02
CA ALA A 21 -33.43 3.04 6.23
C ALA A 21 -34.22 1.83 5.72
N VAL A 22 -33.55 0.81 5.20
CA VAL A 22 -34.19 -0.43 4.75
C VAL A 22 -34.89 -1.13 5.91
N LEU A 23 -34.20 -1.26 7.06
CA LEU A 23 -34.77 -1.88 8.25
C LEU A 23 -36.00 -1.13 8.77
N SER A 24 -35.94 0.20 8.79
CA SER A 24 -37.07 1.06 9.21
C SER A 24 -38.26 0.94 8.28
N LEU A 25 -38.02 0.92 6.97
CA LEU A 25 -39.08 0.71 5.98
C LEU A 25 -39.76 -0.65 6.14
N PHE A 26 -38.94 -1.70 6.36
CA PHE A 26 -39.46 -3.04 6.58
C PHE A 26 -40.30 -3.12 7.86
N ASN A 27 -39.80 -2.59 8.98
CA ASN A 27 -40.52 -2.57 10.23
C ASN A 27 -41.85 -1.81 10.15
N VAL A 28 -41.90 -0.66 9.47
CA VAL A 28 -43.14 0.10 9.27
C VAL A 28 -44.14 -0.69 8.42
N HIS A 29 -43.66 -1.32 7.34
CA HIS A 29 -44.51 -2.13 6.47
C HIS A 29 -45.08 -3.35 7.18
N ASP A 30 -44.26 -4.07 7.90
CA ASP A 30 -44.62 -5.27 8.65
C ASP A 30 -45.61 -4.95 9.77
N SER A 31 -45.31 -3.92 10.57
CA SER A 31 -46.23 -3.46 11.65
C SER A 31 -47.59 -3.06 11.11
N ASN A 32 -47.66 -2.39 9.98
CA ASN A 32 -48.93 -2.03 9.34
C ASN A 32 -49.75 -3.25 8.94
N HIS A 33 -49.09 -4.29 8.42
CA HIS A 33 -49.75 -5.50 7.96
C HIS A 33 -50.27 -6.34 9.16
N GLU A 34 -49.43 -6.58 10.14
CA GLU A 34 -49.83 -7.34 11.36
C GLU A 34 -50.95 -6.65 12.12
N ILE A 35 -50.89 -5.33 12.29
CA ILE A 35 -51.96 -4.57 12.95
C ILE A 35 -53.26 -4.74 12.17
N ALA A 36 -53.22 -4.65 10.83
CA ALA A 36 -54.42 -4.84 10.01
C ALA A 36 -55.09 -6.18 10.20
N GLU A 37 -54.30 -7.28 10.22
CA GLU A 37 -54.80 -8.63 10.39
C GLU A 37 -55.44 -8.84 11.79
N VAL A 38 -54.81 -8.33 12.86
CA VAL A 38 -55.32 -8.43 14.21
C VAL A 38 -56.67 -7.69 14.35
N TYR A 39 -56.77 -6.48 13.85
CA TYR A 39 -57.98 -5.70 13.89
C TYR A 39 -59.11 -6.30 13.02
N ASP A 40 -58.83 -6.80 11.85
CA ASP A 40 -59.79 -7.51 11.00
C ASP A 40 -60.30 -8.80 11.69
N ALA A 41 -59.40 -9.55 12.34
CA ALA A 41 -59.79 -10.72 13.12
C ALA A 41 -60.72 -10.36 14.31
N GLN A 42 -60.44 -9.24 15.00
CA GLN A 42 -61.25 -8.77 16.10
C GLN A 42 -62.65 -8.31 15.66
N LEU A 43 -62.75 -7.61 14.52
CA LEU A 43 -64.05 -7.24 13.94
C LEU A 43 -64.89 -8.47 13.60
N ALA A 44 -64.29 -9.48 12.98
CA ALA A 44 -64.97 -10.74 12.66
C ALA A 44 -65.40 -11.49 13.93
N GLN A 45 -64.57 -11.51 14.97
CA GLN A 45 -64.88 -12.12 16.24
C GLN A 45 -66.04 -11.41 16.94
N ASN A 46 -66.04 -10.08 17.00
CA ASN A 46 -67.12 -9.28 17.57
C ASN A 46 -68.45 -9.51 16.83
N ALA A 47 -68.43 -9.59 15.49
CA ALA A 47 -69.61 -9.91 14.72
C ALA A 47 -70.19 -11.31 15.04
N ARG A 48 -69.33 -12.31 15.23
CA ARG A 48 -69.74 -13.67 15.60
C ARG A 48 -70.27 -13.74 17.02
N LEU A 49 -69.66 -13.01 17.96
CA LEU A 49 -70.15 -12.91 19.32
C LEU A 49 -71.58 -12.27 19.36
N LEU A 50 -71.75 -11.21 18.58
CA LEU A 50 -73.07 -10.54 18.48
C LEU A 50 -74.09 -11.50 17.84
N GLN A 51 -73.70 -12.26 16.80
CA GLN A 51 -74.54 -13.30 16.18
C GLN A 51 -74.95 -14.35 17.26
N GLY A 52 -74.01 -14.82 18.08
CA GLY A 52 -74.28 -15.79 19.13
C GLY A 52 -75.32 -15.30 20.11
N VAL A 53 -75.20 -14.04 20.54
CA VAL A 53 -76.16 -13.41 21.44
C VAL A 53 -77.58 -13.29 20.80
N MET A 54 -77.62 -12.90 19.53
CA MET A 54 -78.89 -12.76 18.78
C MET A 54 -79.58 -14.09 18.45
N ARG A 55 -78.84 -15.21 18.55
CA ARG A 55 -79.35 -16.57 18.31
C ARG A 55 -79.85 -17.26 19.60
N MET A 56 -79.71 -16.63 20.73
CA MET A 56 -80.22 -17.26 22.02
C MET A 56 -81.71 -17.53 21.90
N PRO A 57 -82.15 -18.73 22.29
CA PRO A 57 -83.53 -19.08 22.27
C PRO A 57 -84.26 -18.33 23.40
N MET A 58 -84.95 -17.26 23.07
CA MET A 58 -85.65 -16.40 23.99
C MET A 58 -87.06 -16.15 23.46
N ALA A 59 -88.00 -15.82 24.33
CA ALA A 59 -89.38 -15.39 23.95
C ALA A 59 -89.30 -14.04 23.19
N SER A 60 -90.26 -13.78 22.31
CA SER A 60 -90.24 -12.55 21.49
C SER A 60 -90.25 -11.28 22.35
N THR A 61 -90.82 -11.29 23.56
CA THR A 61 -90.79 -10.20 24.53
C THR A 61 -89.42 -10.00 25.16
N GLU A 62 -88.65 -11.09 25.39
CA GLU A 62 -87.29 -11.05 25.89
C GLU A 62 -86.31 -10.51 24.89
N HIS A 63 -86.47 -10.88 23.60
CA HIS A 63 -85.67 -10.30 22.52
C HIS A 63 -85.85 -8.78 22.41
N ALA A 64 -87.11 -8.30 22.52
CA ALA A 64 -87.37 -6.88 22.49
C ALA A 64 -86.76 -6.13 23.67
N GLN A 65 -86.82 -6.74 24.90
CA GLN A 65 -86.10 -6.18 26.05
C GLN A 65 -84.60 -6.18 25.91
N LEU A 66 -84.05 -7.27 25.35
CA LEU A 66 -82.59 -7.36 25.05
C LEU A 66 -82.17 -6.27 24.08
N TYR A 67 -82.91 -6.07 22.98
CA TYR A 67 -82.59 -5.01 21.98
C TYR A 67 -82.73 -3.63 22.63
N GLN A 68 -83.70 -3.39 23.47
CA GLN A 68 -83.85 -2.13 24.18
C GLN A 68 -82.68 -1.90 25.14
N ALA A 69 -82.27 -2.95 25.89
CA ALA A 69 -81.13 -2.88 26.80
C ALA A 69 -79.81 -2.60 26.03
N PHE A 70 -79.63 -3.26 24.89
CA PHE A 70 -78.42 -2.98 24.01
C PHE A 70 -78.46 -1.55 23.50
N ASN A 71 -79.63 -1.08 22.98
CA ASN A 71 -79.74 0.29 22.48
C ASN A 71 -79.53 1.32 23.62
N GLN A 72 -79.99 1.03 24.83
CA GLN A 72 -79.76 1.89 25.99
C GLN A 72 -78.29 1.89 26.41
N ALA A 73 -77.70 0.69 26.53
CA ALA A 73 -76.32 0.55 26.96
C ALA A 73 -75.29 1.11 25.92
N LEU A 74 -75.56 0.97 24.62
CA LEU A 74 -74.72 1.37 23.55
C LEU A 74 -75.10 2.71 22.86
N GLY A 75 -76.36 3.22 23.25
CA GLY A 75 -76.86 4.49 22.70
C GLY A 75 -76.33 5.74 23.38
N GLU A 76 -75.64 5.61 24.53
CA GLU A 76 -75.03 6.74 25.21
C GLU A 76 -73.75 7.16 24.51
N ALA A 77 -73.82 8.25 23.75
CA ALA A 77 -72.70 8.80 23.00
C ALA A 77 -71.58 9.47 23.87
N LYS A 78 -71.78 9.51 25.20
CA LYS A 78 -70.74 10.10 26.07
C LYS A 78 -69.79 9.03 26.56
N PRO A 79 -68.48 9.28 26.51
CA PRO A 79 -67.48 8.40 27.08
C PRO A 79 -67.83 8.26 28.60
N ARG A 80 -68.00 7.02 29.09
CA ARG A 80 -68.15 6.75 30.53
C ARG A 80 -66.91 7.26 31.25
N VAL A 81 -67.08 7.76 32.48
CA VAL A 81 -66.00 8.33 33.30
C VAL A 81 -64.81 7.32 33.43
N ASP A 82 -65.13 6.02 33.39
CA ASP A 82 -64.13 4.92 33.48
C ASP A 82 -63.88 4.19 32.12
N GLY A 83 -64.41 4.72 31.00
CA GLY A 83 -64.30 4.09 29.69
C GLY A 83 -62.99 4.45 28.93
N HIS A 84 -62.49 3.50 28.17
CA HIS A 84 -61.32 3.77 27.33
C HIS A 84 -61.69 4.71 26.15
N PRO A 85 -60.83 5.66 25.75
CA PRO A 85 -61.11 6.61 24.68
C PRO A 85 -61.49 5.96 23.34
N TYR A 86 -61.18 4.69 23.17
CA TYR A 86 -61.45 3.93 21.93
C TYR A 86 -62.79 3.20 21.94
N GLU A 87 -63.50 3.09 23.09
CA GLU A 87 -64.84 2.42 23.17
C GLU A 87 -65.88 3.06 22.25
N SER A 88 -65.86 4.37 22.11
CA SER A 88 -66.78 5.11 21.24
C SER A 88 -66.46 5.02 19.72
N LYS A 89 -65.37 4.33 19.37
CA LYS A 89 -64.90 4.22 17.99
C LYS A 89 -65.31 2.89 17.33
N ILE A 90 -65.84 1.94 18.11
CA ILE A 90 -66.42 0.69 17.58
C ILE A 90 -67.94 0.91 17.47
N ALA A 91 -68.50 0.42 16.39
CA ALA A 91 -69.93 0.54 16.09
C ALA A 91 -70.52 -0.80 15.65
N PHE A 92 -71.77 -1.03 16.09
CA PHE A 92 -72.55 -2.21 15.69
C PHE A 92 -73.88 -1.77 15.09
N GLN A 93 -74.35 -2.50 14.10
CA GLN A 93 -75.69 -2.35 13.59
C GLN A 93 -76.26 -3.70 13.13
N VAL A 94 -77.49 -4.01 13.56
CA VAL A 94 -78.13 -5.26 13.22
C VAL A 94 -79.49 -4.96 12.57
N TRP A 95 -79.79 -5.58 11.46
CA TRP A 95 -81.03 -5.48 10.73
C TRP A 95 -81.78 -6.81 10.71
N ASN A 96 -83.09 -6.71 10.71
CA ASN A 96 -83.96 -7.85 10.49
C ASN A 96 -84.01 -8.19 8.95
N PRO A 97 -84.71 -9.32 8.55
CA PRO A 97 -84.87 -9.68 7.17
C PRO A 97 -85.62 -8.63 6.32
N GLN A 98 -86.40 -7.78 6.97
CA GLN A 98 -87.15 -6.71 6.32
C GLN A 98 -86.35 -5.43 6.13
N GLY A 99 -85.09 -5.40 6.62
CA GLY A 99 -84.24 -4.25 6.54
C GLY A 99 -84.40 -3.22 7.68
N GLU A 100 -85.22 -3.50 8.70
CA GLU A 100 -85.36 -2.62 9.82
C GLU A 100 -84.22 -2.78 10.81
N VAL A 101 -83.79 -1.71 11.46
CA VAL A 101 -82.70 -1.68 12.42
C VAL A 101 -83.17 -2.18 13.77
N LEU A 102 -82.66 -3.31 14.26
CA LEU A 102 -82.98 -3.86 15.58
C LEU A 102 -82.08 -3.27 16.66
N VAL A 103 -80.83 -3.20 16.44
CA VAL A 103 -79.83 -2.66 17.34
C VAL A 103 -78.84 -1.78 16.58
N HIS A 104 -78.48 -0.66 17.17
CA HIS A 104 -77.42 0.19 16.66
C HIS A 104 -76.70 0.92 17.83
N THR A 105 -75.43 1.15 17.65
CA THR A 105 -74.67 2.05 18.54
C THR A 105 -74.82 3.49 18.11
N ALA A 106 -74.75 4.45 19.01
CA ALA A 106 -74.80 5.89 18.67
C ALA A 106 -73.67 6.38 17.78
N SER A 107 -72.54 5.65 17.74
CA SER A 107 -71.42 5.94 16.90
C SER A 107 -71.51 5.39 15.48
N ALA A 108 -72.49 4.48 15.21
CA ALA A 108 -72.67 3.83 13.92
C ALA A 108 -72.90 4.82 12.79
N PRO A 109 -72.36 4.59 11.62
CA PRO A 109 -72.68 5.40 10.43
C PRO A 109 -74.16 5.19 10.05
N TYR A 110 -74.77 6.26 9.49
CA TYR A 110 -76.14 6.16 9.02
C TYR A 110 -76.12 5.43 7.68
N PHE A 111 -76.90 4.35 7.58
CA PHE A 111 -77.13 3.59 6.34
C PHE A 111 -78.60 3.77 5.92
N THR A 112 -78.81 4.13 4.66
CA THR A 112 -80.17 4.18 4.07
C THR A 112 -80.76 2.81 3.80
N ALA A 113 -79.91 1.80 3.61
CA ALA A 113 -80.23 0.38 3.48
C ALA A 113 -79.08 -0.46 3.98
N PRO A 114 -79.32 -1.71 4.45
CA PRO A 114 -78.24 -2.59 4.92
C PRO A 114 -77.25 -2.86 3.74
N PRO A 115 -75.93 -2.80 4.00
CA PRO A 115 -74.94 -3.14 3.00
C PRO A 115 -75.14 -4.57 2.49
N THR A 116 -75.04 -4.76 1.17
CA THR A 116 -75.33 -6.07 0.54
C THR A 116 -74.05 -6.95 0.45
N ARG A 117 -72.88 -6.36 0.60
CA ARG A 117 -71.59 -7.08 0.50
C ARG A 117 -71.20 -7.69 1.87
N THR A 118 -71.13 -9.02 1.93
CA THR A 118 -70.66 -9.75 3.10
C THR A 118 -69.13 -9.76 3.15
N GLY A 119 -68.55 -9.89 4.36
CA GLY A 119 -67.09 -9.85 4.62
C GLY A 119 -66.59 -8.45 4.94
N PHE A 120 -65.28 -8.28 4.77
CA PHE A 120 -64.62 -7.00 5.07
C PHE A 120 -64.86 -5.95 3.99
N SER A 121 -65.09 -4.72 4.44
CA SER A 121 -65.27 -3.57 3.54
C SER A 121 -64.88 -2.26 4.22
N ASP A 122 -64.40 -1.33 3.42
CA ASP A 122 -64.13 0.04 3.86
C ASP A 122 -65.31 0.90 3.50
N VAL A 123 -65.88 1.63 4.49
CA VAL A 123 -67.07 2.44 4.34
C VAL A 123 -66.76 3.87 4.78
N VAL A 124 -67.24 4.86 4.00
CA VAL A 124 -67.11 6.28 4.38
C VAL A 124 -68.50 6.75 4.85
N ASP A 125 -68.58 7.33 6.04
CA ASP A 125 -69.83 7.88 6.58
C ASP A 125 -70.15 9.28 5.96
N LEU A 126 -71.35 9.78 6.22
CA LEU A 126 -71.81 11.11 5.77
C LEU A 126 -70.96 12.27 6.32
N LYS A 127 -70.19 12.03 7.36
CA LYS A 127 -69.26 13.01 7.95
C LYS A 127 -67.83 12.88 7.43
N GLY A 128 -67.61 12.04 6.39
CA GLY A 128 -66.32 11.82 5.76
C GLY A 128 -65.35 10.94 6.58
N ARG A 129 -65.81 10.26 7.64
CA ARG A 129 -64.97 9.38 8.44
C ARG A 129 -64.89 8.00 7.78
N GLN A 130 -63.70 7.45 7.74
CA GLN A 130 -63.45 6.11 7.21
C GLN A 130 -63.70 5.05 8.32
N TRP A 131 -64.39 3.98 7.93
CA TRP A 131 -64.68 2.85 8.76
C TRP A 131 -64.17 1.58 8.10
N ARG A 132 -63.44 0.77 8.82
CA ARG A 132 -63.17 -0.63 8.48
C ARG A 132 -64.27 -1.48 9.09
N ALA A 133 -65.01 -2.27 8.29
CA ALA A 133 -66.15 -2.98 8.73
C ALA A 133 -66.15 -4.45 8.29
N PHE A 134 -66.82 -5.27 9.08
CA PHE A 134 -67.10 -6.64 8.76
C PHE A 134 -68.62 -6.85 8.75
N MET A 135 -69.16 -7.34 7.63
CA MET A 135 -70.56 -7.67 7.50
C MET A 135 -70.76 -9.21 7.56
N LEU A 136 -71.59 -9.65 8.51
CA LEU A 136 -71.96 -11.04 8.68
C LEU A 136 -73.48 -11.20 8.36
N GLU A 137 -73.83 -12.15 7.53
CA GLU A 137 -75.21 -12.55 7.27
C GLU A 137 -75.55 -13.86 7.99
N ASP A 138 -76.49 -13.78 8.91
CA ASP A 138 -77.01 -14.96 9.60
C ASP A 138 -78.14 -15.60 8.76
N ARG A 139 -77.78 -16.63 8.01
CA ARG A 139 -78.73 -17.35 7.13
C ARG A 139 -79.87 -18.08 7.85
N GLN A 140 -79.73 -18.35 9.14
CA GLN A 140 -80.75 -19.07 9.88
C GLN A 140 -81.90 -18.11 10.25
N ASN A 141 -81.62 -16.92 10.78
CA ASN A 141 -82.58 -15.95 11.24
C ASN A 141 -82.73 -14.78 10.24
N GLY A 142 -82.04 -14.77 9.15
CA GLY A 142 -82.08 -13.69 8.15
C GLY A 142 -81.50 -12.37 8.63
N LEU A 143 -80.76 -12.37 9.76
CA LEU A 143 -80.17 -11.15 10.33
C LEU A 143 -78.96 -10.73 9.60
N ARG A 144 -78.79 -9.42 9.48
CA ARG A 144 -77.57 -8.83 8.96
C ARG A 144 -76.88 -8.06 10.07
N ILE A 145 -75.62 -8.42 10.35
CA ILE A 145 -74.84 -7.88 11.44
C ILE A 145 -73.63 -7.15 10.84
N TRP A 146 -73.56 -5.87 11.06
CA TRP A 146 -72.45 -5.03 10.68
C TRP A 146 -71.69 -4.59 11.93
N VAL A 147 -70.38 -4.80 11.90
CA VAL A 147 -69.46 -4.35 12.95
C VAL A 147 -68.37 -3.52 12.29
N GLY A 148 -68.21 -2.30 12.72
CA GLY A 148 -67.21 -1.40 12.15
C GLY A 148 -66.41 -0.69 13.20
N GLU A 149 -65.18 -0.39 12.84
CA GLU A 149 -64.26 0.41 13.65
C GLU A 149 -63.76 1.57 12.82
N ARG A 150 -63.58 2.73 13.45
CA ARG A 150 -63.07 3.91 12.76
C ARG A 150 -61.58 3.76 12.48
N ASP A 151 -61.19 4.11 11.26
CA ASP A 151 -59.79 3.97 10.81
C ASP A 151 -58.79 4.89 11.57
N ASP A 152 -59.29 5.97 12.22
CA ASP A 152 -58.46 6.84 13.05
C ASP A 152 -57.84 6.11 14.28
N VAL A 153 -58.48 5.06 14.79
CA VAL A 153 -57.92 4.23 15.87
C VAL A 153 -56.66 3.53 15.43
N ARG A 154 -56.75 2.93 14.28
CA ARG A 154 -55.66 2.18 13.64
C ARG A 154 -54.53 3.11 13.26
N THR A 155 -54.85 4.24 12.64
CA THR A 155 -53.87 5.25 12.25
C THR A 155 -53.11 5.85 13.45
N ASP A 156 -53.86 6.20 14.53
CA ASP A 156 -53.25 6.72 15.77
C ASP A 156 -52.30 5.71 16.44
N LEU A 157 -52.64 4.41 16.40
CA LEU A 157 -51.80 3.36 16.96
C LEU A 157 -50.53 3.14 16.13
N VAL A 158 -50.70 3.06 14.82
CA VAL A 158 -49.59 2.97 13.88
C VAL A 158 -48.62 4.14 14.03
N ASP A 159 -49.14 5.36 14.04
CA ASP A 159 -48.34 6.56 14.23
C ASP A 159 -47.59 6.58 15.57
N ARG A 160 -48.19 6.04 16.60
CA ARG A 160 -47.52 5.93 17.90
C ARG A 160 -46.39 4.89 17.86
N ILE A 161 -46.68 3.72 17.30
CA ILE A 161 -45.66 2.65 17.15
C ILE A 161 -44.51 3.13 16.27
N VAL A 162 -44.82 3.72 15.12
CA VAL A 162 -43.82 4.27 14.18
C VAL A 162 -42.96 5.32 14.88
N ARG A 163 -43.55 6.25 15.61
CA ARG A 163 -42.76 7.26 16.35
C ARG A 163 -41.88 6.64 17.43
N HIS A 164 -42.41 5.68 18.21
CA HIS A 164 -41.63 5.00 19.24
C HIS A 164 -40.51 4.13 18.68
N THR A 165 -40.61 3.65 17.44
CA THR A 165 -39.58 2.86 16.78
C THR A 165 -38.61 3.73 16.00
N LEU A 166 -39.08 4.71 15.22
CA LEU A 166 -38.21 5.54 14.36
C LEU A 166 -37.32 6.51 15.16
N TRP A 167 -37.90 7.13 16.23
CA TRP A 167 -37.15 8.14 16.98
C TRP A 167 -35.90 7.59 17.68
N PRO A 168 -35.94 6.46 18.40
CA PRO A 168 -34.74 5.83 18.95
C PRO A 168 -33.75 5.37 17.88
N ASN A 169 -34.21 4.87 16.71
CA ASN A 169 -33.35 4.48 15.62
C ASN A 169 -32.59 5.66 15.01
N ILE A 170 -33.26 6.82 14.86
CA ILE A 170 -32.62 8.05 14.35
C ILE A 170 -31.57 8.54 15.36
N VAL A 171 -31.91 8.63 16.64
CA VAL A 171 -30.99 9.08 17.69
C VAL A 171 -29.81 8.10 17.82
N GLY A 172 -30.11 6.79 17.84
CA GLY A 172 -29.10 5.74 17.92
C GLY A 172 -28.12 5.78 16.71
N SER A 173 -28.64 6.03 15.51
CA SER A 173 -27.80 6.13 14.31
C SER A 173 -26.88 7.36 14.32
N LEU A 174 -27.35 8.49 14.85
CA LEU A 174 -26.53 9.69 15.02
C LEU A 174 -25.40 9.45 16.04
N ILE A 175 -25.73 8.81 17.17
CA ILE A 175 -24.73 8.45 18.19
C ILE A 175 -23.69 7.49 17.59
N LEU A 176 -24.16 6.44 16.90
CA LEU A 176 -23.28 5.47 16.26
C LEU A 176 -22.39 6.10 15.20
N ALA A 177 -22.94 6.99 14.37
CA ALA A 177 -22.16 7.74 13.39
C ALA A 177 -21.09 8.62 14.04
N ALA A 178 -21.41 9.28 15.16
CA ALA A 178 -20.45 10.07 15.92
C ALA A 178 -19.35 9.18 16.54
N MET A 179 -19.70 8.02 17.09
CA MET A 179 -18.73 7.05 17.62
C MET A 179 -17.78 6.53 16.52
N ILE A 180 -18.30 6.18 15.35
CA ILE A 180 -17.51 5.75 14.20
C ILE A 180 -16.57 6.86 13.75
N TRP A 181 -17.05 8.10 13.69
CA TRP A 181 -16.22 9.26 13.33
C TRP A 181 -15.05 9.48 14.29
N LEU A 182 -15.31 9.34 15.60
CA LEU A 182 -14.27 9.43 16.63
C LEU A 182 -13.28 8.26 16.55
N ALA A 183 -13.79 7.02 16.43
CA ALA A 183 -12.97 5.81 16.39
C ALA A 183 -12.01 5.80 15.17
N ILE A 184 -12.53 6.14 13.98
CA ILE A 184 -11.69 6.24 12.75
C ILE A 184 -10.70 7.40 12.87
N GLY A 185 -11.13 8.53 13.47
CA GLY A 185 -10.25 9.66 13.70
C GLY A 185 -9.07 9.32 14.58
N TRP A 186 -9.30 8.59 15.65
CA TRP A 186 -8.29 8.15 16.61
C TRP A 186 -7.41 7.03 16.04
N GLY A 187 -8.00 6.03 15.41
CA GLY A 187 -7.27 4.91 14.80
C GLY A 187 -6.34 5.31 13.65
N LEU A 188 -6.68 6.35 12.88
CA LEU A 188 -5.86 6.85 11.78
C LEU A 188 -4.87 7.96 12.18
N LYS A 189 -4.89 8.41 13.46
CA LYS A 189 -3.99 9.46 13.94
C LYS A 189 -2.51 9.08 13.80
N PRO A 190 -2.05 7.87 14.19
CA PRO A 190 -0.64 7.50 14.07
C PRO A 190 -0.11 7.57 12.63
N LEU A 191 -0.95 7.21 11.65
CA LEU A 191 -0.59 7.32 10.22
C LEU A 191 -0.46 8.79 9.77
N ALA A 192 -1.34 9.66 10.27
CA ALA A 192 -1.27 11.10 9.99
C ALA A 192 -0.02 11.74 10.62
N ASP A 193 0.32 11.36 11.85
CA ASP A 193 1.50 11.83 12.58
C ASP A 193 2.80 11.36 11.88
N MET A 194 2.84 10.10 11.41
CA MET A 194 3.94 9.58 10.62
C MET A 194 4.13 10.36 9.31
N ALA A 195 3.04 10.63 8.59
CA ALA A 195 3.08 11.41 7.36
C ALA A 195 3.50 12.87 7.61
N ALA A 196 3.09 13.46 8.72
CA ALA A 196 3.47 14.83 9.13
C ALA A 196 4.95 14.88 9.48
N THR A 197 5.47 13.92 10.25
CA THR A 197 6.90 13.83 10.60
C THR A 197 7.77 13.70 9.35
N LEU A 198 7.34 12.85 8.39
CA LEU A 198 8.05 12.71 7.12
C LEU A 198 8.07 14.02 6.31
N ARG A 199 6.95 14.74 6.25
CA ARG A 199 6.87 16.02 5.51
C ARG A 199 7.65 17.15 6.16
N ALA A 200 7.71 17.16 7.49
CA ALA A 200 8.42 18.17 8.25
C ALA A 200 9.95 17.97 8.22
N ARG A 201 10.45 16.83 7.74
CA ARG A 201 11.88 16.58 7.61
C ARG A 201 12.52 17.50 6.59
N HIS A 202 13.64 18.07 6.97
CA HIS A 202 14.50 18.79 6.03
C HIS A 202 15.08 17.83 4.98
N SER A 203 15.23 18.33 3.76
CA SER A 203 15.77 17.58 2.63
C SER A 203 17.25 17.18 2.81
N GLY A 204 17.59 16.43 3.80
CA GLY A 204 18.96 15.98 4.11
C GLY A 204 19.06 15.21 5.41
N SER A 205 18.00 15.20 6.21
CA SER A 205 17.96 14.41 7.45
C SER A 205 17.66 12.95 7.14
N LEU A 206 18.65 12.09 7.28
CA LEU A 206 18.58 10.63 7.09
C LEU A 206 18.52 9.88 8.43
N GLU A 207 18.24 10.56 9.53
CA GLU A 207 18.12 9.93 10.84
C GLU A 207 16.94 8.94 10.86
N PRO A 208 17.03 7.84 11.65
CA PRO A 208 15.92 6.90 11.78
C PRO A 208 14.65 7.57 12.27
N LEU A 209 13.51 7.14 11.73
CA LEU A 209 12.20 7.53 12.26
C LEU A 209 11.97 6.81 13.60
N GLN A 210 11.68 7.58 14.65
CA GLN A 210 11.27 7.09 15.95
C GLN A 210 9.89 7.66 16.27
N LEU A 211 8.87 6.83 16.14
CA LEU A 211 7.49 7.17 16.48
C LEU A 211 7.07 6.28 17.65
N THR A 212 6.79 6.88 18.76
CA THR A 212 6.27 6.19 19.97
C THR A 212 5.10 6.98 20.56
N PRO A 213 3.93 6.37 20.79
CA PRO A 213 3.57 4.96 20.53
C PRO A 213 3.24 4.70 19.06
N LEU A 214 3.63 3.53 18.53
CA LEU A 214 3.33 3.07 17.18
C LEU A 214 2.48 1.80 17.24
N PRO A 215 1.35 1.71 16.52
CA PRO A 215 0.61 0.46 16.35
C PRO A 215 1.46 -0.63 15.68
N SER A 216 1.25 -1.88 16.08
CA SER A 216 1.98 -3.05 15.56
C SER A 216 1.89 -3.18 14.03
N GLU A 217 0.79 -2.76 13.45
CA GLU A 217 0.54 -2.78 12.01
C GLU A 217 1.43 -1.79 11.23
N LEU A 218 1.94 -0.77 11.88
CA LEU A 218 2.82 0.25 11.29
C LEU A 218 4.32 -0.01 11.56
N GLU A 219 4.67 -0.89 12.50
CA GLU A 219 6.07 -1.25 12.79
C GLU A 219 6.83 -1.76 11.56
N PRO A 220 6.27 -2.67 10.72
CA PRO A 220 6.98 -3.15 9.53
C PRO A 220 7.25 -2.03 8.51
N MET A 221 6.35 -1.06 8.40
CA MET A 221 6.51 0.09 7.51
C MET A 221 7.60 1.04 8.02
N GLN A 222 7.64 1.32 9.32
CA GLN A 222 8.71 2.11 9.94
C GLN A 222 10.07 1.42 9.75
N ALA A 223 10.15 0.11 9.99
CA ALA A 223 11.37 -0.67 9.82
C ALA A 223 11.86 -0.68 8.36
N ALA A 224 10.95 -0.82 7.39
CA ALA A 224 11.29 -0.77 5.96
C ALA A 224 11.82 0.61 5.56
N LEU A 225 11.18 1.69 6.04
CA LEU A 225 11.61 3.05 5.78
C LEU A 225 12.97 3.35 6.42
N ASN A 226 13.19 2.93 7.66
CA ASN A 226 14.48 3.10 8.33
C ASN A 226 15.62 2.33 7.63
N ARG A 227 15.36 1.14 7.10
CA ARG A 227 16.32 0.41 6.26
C ARG A 227 16.66 1.19 4.99
N MET A 228 15.66 1.76 4.31
CA MET A 228 15.88 2.58 3.12
C MET A 228 16.71 3.84 3.44
N LEU A 229 16.40 4.53 4.55
CA LEU A 229 17.17 5.70 5.00
C LEU A 229 18.63 5.33 5.30
N ALA A 230 18.88 4.20 5.98
CA ALA A 230 20.22 3.70 6.26
C ALA A 230 20.99 3.38 4.97
N GLN A 231 20.36 2.75 3.98
CA GLN A 231 20.96 2.49 2.67
C GLN A 231 21.34 3.79 1.93
N ILE A 232 20.46 4.79 1.93
CA ILE A 232 20.75 6.10 1.33
C ILE A 232 21.90 6.77 2.06
N GLN A 233 21.92 6.73 3.40
CA GLN A 233 23.00 7.30 4.21
C GLN A 233 24.34 6.65 3.89
N GLU A 234 24.36 5.33 3.71
CA GLU A 234 25.57 4.59 3.35
C GLU A 234 26.07 4.98 1.94
N VAL A 235 25.17 5.08 0.95
CA VAL A 235 25.53 5.51 -0.40
C VAL A 235 26.10 6.92 -0.41
N LEU A 236 25.42 7.87 0.23
CA LEU A 236 25.91 9.26 0.34
C LEU A 236 27.20 9.37 1.13
N GLY A 237 27.36 8.54 2.17
CA GLY A 237 28.61 8.47 2.94
C GLY A 237 29.78 7.96 2.09
N ARG A 238 29.56 6.97 1.21
CA ARG A 238 30.57 6.47 0.25
C ARG A 238 30.92 7.52 -0.79
N GLU A 239 29.91 8.20 -1.35
CA GLU A 239 30.11 9.28 -2.33
C GLU A 239 30.92 10.45 -1.74
N ARG A 240 30.58 10.92 -0.53
CA ARG A 240 31.31 12.01 0.12
C ARG A 240 32.77 11.64 0.40
N ARG A 241 33.04 10.42 0.85
CA ARG A 241 34.40 9.93 1.05
C ARG A 241 35.16 9.89 -0.26
N PHE A 242 34.56 9.35 -1.32
CA PHE A 242 35.17 9.33 -2.66
C PHE A 242 35.56 10.73 -3.16
N ILE A 243 34.66 11.73 -3.02
CA ILE A 243 34.94 13.10 -3.43
C ILE A 243 36.08 13.72 -2.59
N ALA A 244 36.07 13.47 -1.27
CA ALA A 244 37.09 13.99 -0.37
C ALA A 244 38.47 13.41 -0.69
N ASP A 245 38.53 12.09 -0.90
CA ASP A 245 39.76 11.38 -1.23
C ASP A 245 40.29 11.78 -2.60
N ALA A 246 39.43 11.87 -3.63
CA ALA A 246 39.78 12.36 -4.95
C ALA A 246 40.34 13.79 -4.92
N ALA A 247 39.69 14.68 -4.15
CA ALA A 247 40.19 16.06 -4.01
C ALA A 247 41.57 16.12 -3.30
N HIS A 248 41.79 15.23 -2.32
CA HIS A 248 43.10 15.16 -1.65
C HIS A 248 44.19 14.68 -2.60
N GLU A 249 43.92 13.58 -3.33
CA GLU A 249 44.89 13.00 -4.28
C GLU A 249 45.17 13.88 -5.52
N MET A 250 44.22 14.72 -5.91
CA MET A 250 44.44 15.72 -6.96
C MET A 250 45.26 16.93 -6.48
N ARG A 251 45.17 17.31 -5.21
CA ARG A 251 45.87 18.47 -4.67
C ARG A 251 47.39 18.27 -4.69
N THR A 252 47.85 17.07 -4.36
CA THR A 252 49.29 16.74 -4.30
C THR A 252 50.01 16.92 -5.66
N PRO A 253 49.59 16.27 -6.76
CA PRO A 253 50.23 16.45 -8.05
C PRO A 253 50.15 17.90 -8.57
N LEU A 254 48.99 18.58 -8.32
CA LEU A 254 48.85 19.99 -8.71
C LEU A 254 49.83 20.91 -7.95
N ALA A 255 50.10 20.63 -6.67
CA ALA A 255 51.10 21.37 -5.91
C ALA A 255 52.53 21.15 -6.49
N VAL A 256 52.86 19.88 -6.84
CA VAL A 256 54.17 19.54 -7.46
C VAL A 256 54.30 20.23 -8.82
N LEU A 257 53.28 20.18 -9.67
CA LEU A 257 53.27 20.89 -10.94
C LEU A 257 53.52 22.40 -10.78
N ARG A 258 52.90 23.02 -9.78
CA ARG A 258 53.09 24.43 -9.46
C ARG A 258 54.53 24.74 -9.10
N VAL A 259 55.16 23.88 -8.27
CA VAL A 259 56.58 24.05 -7.91
C VAL A 259 57.51 23.97 -9.12
N HIS A 260 57.33 22.96 -9.97
CA HIS A 260 58.16 22.84 -11.20
C HIS A 260 57.91 23.96 -12.19
N ALA A 261 56.67 24.50 -12.28
CA ALA A 261 56.38 25.67 -13.09
C ALA A 261 57.09 26.93 -12.56
N GLN A 262 57.15 27.09 -11.22
CA GLN A 262 57.94 28.16 -10.59
C GLN A 262 59.46 27.99 -10.84
N ASN A 263 59.97 26.76 -10.64
CA ASN A 263 61.38 26.49 -10.92
C ASN A 263 61.75 26.78 -12.41
N LEU A 264 60.83 26.45 -13.34
CA LEU A 264 61.01 26.74 -14.75
C LEU A 264 61.10 28.27 -15.02
N GLN A 265 60.35 29.10 -14.26
CA GLN A 265 60.43 30.56 -14.37
C GLN A 265 61.71 31.13 -13.79
N GLU A 266 62.26 30.49 -12.75
CA GLU A 266 63.47 30.93 -12.04
C GLU A 266 64.76 30.33 -12.58
N ALA A 267 64.69 29.35 -13.53
CA ALA A 267 65.82 28.66 -14.08
C ALA A 267 66.83 29.56 -14.71
N GLY A 268 68.06 29.53 -14.23
CA GLY A 268 69.20 30.33 -14.71
C GLY A 268 69.98 29.67 -15.87
N THR A 269 69.82 28.34 -16.00
CA THR A 269 70.51 27.56 -17.01
C THR A 269 69.53 26.80 -17.92
N GLU A 270 69.97 26.47 -19.14
CA GLU A 270 69.16 25.69 -20.07
C GLU A 270 68.92 24.24 -19.58
N GLU A 271 69.88 23.71 -18.83
CA GLU A 271 69.78 22.38 -18.18
C GLU A 271 68.68 22.36 -17.11
N GLU A 272 68.67 23.32 -16.20
CA GLU A 272 67.60 23.45 -15.17
C GLU A 272 66.23 23.65 -15.80
N ARG A 273 66.17 24.40 -16.90
CA ARG A 273 64.94 24.62 -17.65
C ARG A 273 64.39 23.33 -18.27
N ARG A 274 65.29 22.53 -18.88
CA ARG A 274 64.92 21.25 -19.47
C ARG A 274 64.45 20.24 -18.44
N GLU A 275 65.16 20.13 -17.32
CA GLU A 275 64.79 19.25 -16.22
C GLU A 275 63.41 19.62 -15.62
N SER A 276 63.18 20.90 -15.35
CA SER A 276 61.89 21.40 -14.86
C SER A 276 60.75 21.14 -15.85
N LEU A 277 61.00 21.24 -17.16
CA LEU A 277 60.03 20.95 -18.20
C LEU A 277 59.69 19.44 -18.28
N GLU A 278 60.71 18.57 -18.18
CA GLU A 278 60.53 17.11 -18.13
C GLU A 278 59.67 16.70 -16.90
N PHE A 279 59.93 17.27 -15.75
CA PHE A 279 59.12 17.06 -14.53
C PHE A 279 57.68 17.58 -14.69
N LEU A 280 57.49 18.71 -15.36
CA LEU A 280 56.14 19.23 -15.65
C LEU A 280 55.38 18.29 -16.55
N ILE A 281 55.95 17.84 -17.64
CA ILE A 281 55.32 16.89 -18.58
C ILE A 281 54.94 15.60 -17.86
N SER A 282 55.89 15.01 -17.12
CA SER A 282 55.66 13.80 -16.33
C SER A 282 54.55 13.99 -15.29
N GLY A 283 54.48 15.16 -14.64
CA GLY A 283 53.45 15.51 -13.68
C GLY A 283 52.05 15.67 -14.29
N VAL A 284 51.98 16.27 -15.52
CA VAL A 284 50.72 16.35 -16.27
C VAL A 284 50.23 14.95 -16.68
N ASP A 285 51.09 14.08 -17.14
CA ASP A 285 50.76 12.70 -17.52
C ASP A 285 50.27 11.89 -16.31
N ARG A 286 50.92 12.07 -15.16
CA ARG A 286 50.48 11.44 -13.90
C ARG A 286 49.08 11.93 -13.46
N THR A 287 48.85 13.25 -13.55
CA THR A 287 47.56 13.84 -13.20
C THR A 287 46.45 13.38 -14.13
N SER A 288 46.76 13.31 -15.45
CA SER A 288 45.83 12.82 -16.47
C SER A 288 45.45 11.35 -16.23
N ARG A 289 46.38 10.51 -15.85
CA ARG A 289 46.12 9.11 -15.47
C ARG A 289 45.24 9.02 -14.23
N LEU A 290 45.53 9.81 -13.20
CA LEU A 290 44.68 9.87 -11.99
C LEU A 290 43.24 10.23 -12.32
N VAL A 291 43.02 11.29 -13.15
CA VAL A 291 41.69 11.72 -13.58
C VAL A 291 40.97 10.59 -14.31
N ASN A 292 41.64 9.91 -15.22
CA ASN A 292 41.08 8.80 -15.99
C ASN A 292 40.70 7.61 -15.07
N GLN A 293 41.51 7.31 -14.05
CA GLN A 293 41.22 6.29 -13.06
C GLN A 293 39.99 6.67 -12.21
N LEU A 294 39.86 7.94 -11.80
CA LEU A 294 38.68 8.44 -11.06
C LEU A 294 37.41 8.36 -11.90
N LEU A 295 37.48 8.76 -13.17
CA LEU A 295 36.36 8.64 -14.12
C LEU A 295 35.95 7.18 -14.35
N THR A 296 36.94 6.29 -14.41
CA THR A 296 36.70 4.84 -14.53
C THR A 296 35.99 4.29 -13.29
N MET A 297 36.45 4.66 -12.09
CA MET A 297 35.79 4.29 -10.85
C MET A 297 34.34 4.79 -10.79
N ALA A 298 34.09 6.04 -11.17
CA ALA A 298 32.74 6.60 -11.25
C ALA A 298 31.81 5.87 -12.25
N ARG A 299 32.37 5.37 -13.35
CA ARG A 299 31.64 4.53 -14.33
C ARG A 299 31.34 3.12 -13.82
N LEU A 300 32.20 2.59 -12.95
CA LEU A 300 32.05 1.26 -12.36
C LEU A 300 31.13 1.25 -11.13
N GLU A 301 30.66 2.39 -10.64
CA GLU A 301 29.66 2.41 -9.56
C GLU A 301 28.36 1.71 -9.98
N PRO A 302 27.68 1.02 -9.03
CA PRO A 302 26.44 0.31 -9.33
C PRO A 302 25.39 1.24 -9.91
N LYS A 303 25.00 1.01 -11.16
CA LYS A 303 23.91 1.73 -11.81
C LYS A 303 22.59 0.98 -11.62
N PRO A 304 21.45 1.69 -11.55
CA PRO A 304 20.13 1.04 -11.47
C PRO A 304 19.85 0.10 -12.67
N ASN A 305 20.44 0.40 -13.84
CA ASN A 305 20.37 -0.42 -15.05
C ASN A 305 21.80 -0.60 -15.62
N PRO A 306 22.54 -1.62 -15.15
CA PRO A 306 23.84 -1.93 -15.74
C PRO A 306 23.65 -2.41 -17.18
N PRO A 307 24.60 -2.13 -18.08
CA PRO A 307 24.57 -2.70 -19.42
C PRO A 307 24.56 -4.24 -19.33
N PRO A 308 23.82 -4.92 -20.22
CA PRO A 308 23.75 -6.36 -20.22
C PRO A 308 25.15 -6.95 -20.45
N LEU A 309 25.50 -7.96 -19.67
CA LEU A 309 26.70 -8.74 -19.86
C LEU A 309 26.58 -9.50 -21.19
N GLN A 310 27.63 -9.53 -21.97
CA GLN A 310 27.71 -10.19 -23.26
C GLN A 310 28.55 -11.46 -23.14
N ARG A 311 28.21 -12.47 -23.92
CA ARG A 311 29.08 -13.64 -24.06
C ARG A 311 30.24 -13.26 -24.98
N ILE A 312 31.44 -13.30 -24.46
CA ILE A 312 32.66 -12.92 -25.18
C ILE A 312 33.69 -14.04 -25.10
N ASP A 313 34.57 -14.09 -26.11
CA ASP A 313 35.78 -14.89 -26.07
C ASP A 313 36.86 -14.10 -25.35
N LEU A 314 37.25 -14.56 -24.15
CA LEU A 314 38.24 -13.92 -23.31
C LEU A 314 39.64 -13.96 -23.99
N SER A 315 39.96 -15.03 -24.73
CA SER A 315 41.25 -15.16 -25.39
C SER A 315 41.46 -14.12 -26.50
N GLU A 316 40.42 -13.87 -27.29
CA GLU A 316 40.42 -12.85 -28.34
C GLU A 316 40.47 -11.43 -27.71
N THR A 317 39.66 -11.19 -26.68
CA THR A 317 39.62 -9.90 -25.98
C THR A 317 40.99 -9.57 -25.38
N VAL A 318 41.59 -10.52 -24.64
CA VAL A 318 42.92 -10.34 -24.06
C VAL A 318 43.98 -10.10 -25.14
N ARG A 319 43.98 -10.88 -26.23
CA ARG A 319 44.92 -10.70 -27.35
C ARG A 319 44.84 -9.31 -27.95
N ASN A 320 43.61 -8.80 -28.18
CA ASN A 320 43.41 -7.47 -28.77
C ASN A 320 43.92 -6.36 -27.84
N SER A 321 43.70 -6.45 -26.54
CA SER A 321 44.23 -5.49 -25.56
C SER A 321 45.75 -5.57 -25.44
N LEU A 322 46.35 -6.77 -25.47
CA LEU A 322 47.83 -6.95 -25.44
C LEU A 322 48.52 -6.36 -26.65
N VAL A 323 47.92 -6.50 -27.86
CA VAL A 323 48.45 -5.89 -29.09
C VAL A 323 48.54 -4.36 -28.97
N GLN A 324 47.52 -3.73 -28.32
CA GLN A 324 47.52 -2.28 -28.11
C GLN A 324 48.58 -1.83 -27.09
N LEU A 325 48.87 -2.66 -26.07
CA LEU A 325 49.85 -2.34 -25.02
C LEU A 325 51.30 -2.65 -25.41
N THR A 326 51.51 -3.54 -26.37
CA THR A 326 52.85 -3.98 -26.80
C THR A 326 53.81 -2.84 -27.16
N PRO A 327 53.44 -1.79 -27.98
CA PRO A 327 54.37 -0.70 -28.29
C PRO A 327 54.83 0.07 -27.04
N TRP A 328 53.93 0.25 -26.06
CA TRP A 328 54.26 0.93 -24.81
C TRP A 328 55.18 0.09 -23.92
N LEU A 329 54.96 -1.24 -23.81
CA LEU A 329 55.85 -2.14 -23.08
C LEU A 329 57.23 -2.23 -23.70
N LEU A 330 57.32 -2.29 -25.02
CA LEU A 330 58.60 -2.27 -25.74
C LEU A 330 59.37 -0.96 -25.52
N SER A 331 58.65 0.19 -25.41
CA SER A 331 59.31 1.46 -25.08
C SER A 331 59.89 1.49 -23.66
N LYS A 332 59.41 0.60 -22.77
CA LYS A 332 59.91 0.37 -21.43
C LYS A 332 60.95 -0.76 -21.34
N HIS A 333 61.37 -1.32 -22.45
CA HIS A 333 62.26 -2.46 -22.57
C HIS A 333 61.76 -3.72 -21.84
N LEU A 334 60.44 -3.93 -21.83
CA LEU A 334 59.80 -5.09 -21.23
C LEU A 334 59.35 -6.08 -22.31
N GLU A 335 59.51 -7.37 -22.02
CA GLU A 335 59.02 -8.44 -22.87
C GLU A 335 57.57 -8.82 -22.43
N LEU A 336 56.69 -9.06 -23.42
CA LEU A 336 55.32 -9.50 -23.17
C LEU A 336 55.11 -10.89 -23.73
N ILE A 337 54.78 -11.84 -22.87
CA ILE A 337 54.54 -13.25 -23.24
C ILE A 337 53.06 -13.55 -23.00
N PHE A 338 52.39 -14.13 -23.99
CA PHE A 338 50.99 -14.56 -23.86
C PHE A 338 50.89 -16.06 -24.05
N GLU A 339 50.45 -16.75 -23.01
CA GLU A 339 50.28 -18.20 -22.99
C GLU A 339 48.77 -18.52 -22.83
N VAL A 340 48.24 -19.31 -23.74
CA VAL A 340 46.84 -19.71 -23.74
C VAL A 340 46.75 -21.22 -23.97
N SER A 341 45.97 -21.94 -23.19
CA SER A 341 45.70 -23.35 -23.41
C SER A 341 44.67 -23.54 -24.54
N ASP A 342 44.71 -24.69 -25.23
CA ASP A 342 43.81 -25.05 -26.33
C ASP A 342 42.37 -25.33 -25.87
N GLN A 343 41.75 -24.42 -25.13
CA GLN A 343 40.37 -24.53 -24.64
C GLN A 343 39.61 -23.24 -24.96
N PRO A 344 38.30 -23.31 -25.16
CA PRO A 344 37.47 -22.10 -25.33
C PRO A 344 37.28 -21.38 -24.00
N PHE A 345 37.55 -20.08 -23.97
CA PHE A 345 37.44 -19.21 -22.82
C PHE A 345 36.24 -18.24 -22.95
N HIS A 346 35.01 -18.77 -22.93
CA HIS A 346 33.81 -17.93 -22.94
C HIS A 346 33.46 -17.47 -21.55
N VAL A 347 33.17 -16.17 -21.42
CA VAL A 347 32.70 -15.55 -20.17
C VAL A 347 31.55 -14.60 -20.48
N LEU A 348 30.71 -14.35 -19.48
CA LEU A 348 29.68 -13.28 -19.52
C LEU A 348 30.29 -12.02 -18.91
N ALA A 349 30.65 -11.05 -19.75
CA ALA A 349 31.30 -9.83 -19.29
C ALA A 349 30.95 -8.61 -20.14
N ASP A 350 31.32 -7.43 -19.66
CA ASP A 350 31.43 -6.21 -20.44
C ASP A 350 32.85 -6.13 -21.00
N PRO A 351 33.04 -6.14 -22.33
CA PRO A 351 34.37 -6.10 -22.95
C PRO A 351 35.19 -4.90 -22.49
N ALA A 352 34.55 -3.73 -22.34
CA ALA A 352 35.24 -2.51 -21.91
C ALA A 352 35.73 -2.62 -20.45
N ALA A 353 34.95 -3.26 -19.58
CA ALA A 353 35.36 -3.49 -18.19
C ALA A 353 36.55 -4.46 -18.10
N LEU A 354 36.57 -5.53 -18.93
CA LEU A 354 37.70 -6.44 -18.99
C LEU A 354 38.98 -5.78 -19.53
N ASP A 355 38.84 -4.97 -20.57
CA ASP A 355 39.98 -4.20 -21.11
C ASP A 355 40.57 -3.26 -20.03
N ILE A 356 39.71 -2.57 -19.26
CA ILE A 356 40.11 -1.75 -18.11
C ILE A 356 40.84 -2.59 -17.05
N ALA A 357 40.33 -3.77 -16.72
CA ALA A 357 40.97 -4.64 -15.71
C ALA A 357 42.33 -5.13 -16.16
N LEU A 358 42.45 -5.61 -17.41
CA LEU A 358 43.68 -6.08 -17.99
C LEU A 358 44.72 -4.94 -18.09
N ASN A 359 44.31 -3.77 -18.56
CA ASN A 359 45.18 -2.59 -18.65
C ASN A 359 45.74 -2.20 -17.26
N ASN A 360 44.94 -2.26 -16.21
CA ASN A 360 45.39 -1.98 -14.84
C ASN A 360 46.37 -3.04 -14.35
N LEU A 361 46.11 -4.33 -14.60
CA LEU A 361 47.01 -5.41 -14.20
C LEU A 361 48.37 -5.31 -14.90
N ILE A 362 48.37 -5.11 -16.24
CA ILE A 362 49.59 -5.03 -17.02
C ILE A 362 50.36 -3.75 -16.71
N THR A 363 49.69 -2.61 -16.55
CA THR A 363 50.35 -1.35 -16.17
C THR A 363 50.97 -1.47 -14.78
N ASN A 364 50.33 -2.17 -13.87
CA ASN A 364 50.85 -2.44 -12.53
C ASN A 364 52.11 -3.34 -12.64
N ALA A 365 52.03 -4.45 -13.35
CA ALA A 365 53.14 -5.35 -13.61
C ALA A 365 54.34 -4.61 -14.23
N ALA A 366 54.10 -3.75 -15.24
CA ALA A 366 55.15 -2.99 -15.91
C ALA A 366 55.82 -1.91 -15.05
N ASN A 367 55.09 -1.37 -14.07
CA ASN A 367 55.65 -0.34 -13.20
C ASN A 367 56.56 -0.93 -12.10
N PHE A 368 56.37 -2.20 -11.76
CA PHE A 368 57.17 -2.87 -10.74
C PHE A 368 58.19 -3.86 -11.30
N SER A 369 58.12 -4.23 -12.58
CA SER A 369 59.12 -5.07 -13.21
C SER A 369 60.44 -4.31 -13.44
N PRO A 370 61.61 -5.02 -13.29
CA PRO A 370 62.91 -4.45 -13.64
C PRO A 370 63.03 -4.20 -15.16
N GLU A 371 63.92 -3.33 -15.58
CA GLU A 371 64.29 -3.17 -16.99
C GLU A 371 64.72 -4.51 -17.61
N HIS A 372 64.28 -4.78 -18.81
CA HIS A 372 64.48 -6.05 -19.52
C HIS A 372 63.80 -7.25 -18.88
N GLY A 373 62.81 -7.02 -17.97
CA GLY A 373 61.97 -8.04 -17.38
C GLY A 373 60.89 -8.52 -18.33
N ALA A 374 60.30 -9.68 -17.99
CA ALA A 374 59.15 -10.23 -18.75
C ALA A 374 57.88 -10.15 -17.94
N ILE A 375 56.78 -9.79 -18.62
CA ILE A 375 55.41 -9.89 -18.11
C ILE A 375 54.74 -11.04 -18.85
N THR A 376 54.28 -12.05 -18.09
CA THR A 376 53.61 -13.21 -18.69
C THR A 376 52.12 -13.18 -18.35
N VAL A 377 51.33 -13.28 -19.39
CA VAL A 377 49.84 -13.34 -19.27
C VAL A 377 49.39 -14.75 -19.59
N HIS A 378 48.72 -15.41 -18.64
CA HIS A 378 48.22 -16.77 -18.83
C HIS A 378 46.70 -16.80 -18.82
N LEU A 379 46.13 -17.61 -19.72
CA LEU A 379 44.72 -18.00 -19.66
C LEU A 379 44.60 -19.48 -19.37
N SER A 380 43.87 -19.80 -18.31
CA SER A 380 43.56 -21.18 -17.92
C SER A 380 42.11 -21.31 -17.51
N LYS A 381 41.58 -22.54 -17.47
CA LYS A 381 40.20 -22.85 -17.04
C LYS A 381 40.23 -24.00 -16.06
N SER A 382 39.68 -23.76 -14.84
CA SER A 382 39.50 -24.81 -13.84
C SER A 382 38.30 -24.48 -12.96
N ASP A 383 37.68 -25.51 -12.38
CA ASP A 383 36.60 -25.40 -11.40
C ASP A 383 35.42 -24.49 -11.80
N GLY A 384 35.14 -24.41 -13.13
CA GLY A 384 34.05 -23.58 -13.64
C GLY A 384 34.41 -22.10 -13.78
N PHE A 385 35.71 -21.73 -13.62
CA PHE A 385 36.20 -20.37 -13.80
C PHE A 385 37.22 -20.30 -14.95
N CYS A 386 37.21 -19.18 -15.64
CA CYS A 386 38.32 -18.74 -16.53
C CYS A 386 39.25 -17.86 -15.69
N HIS A 387 40.53 -18.19 -15.66
CA HIS A 387 41.57 -17.48 -14.92
C HIS A 387 42.45 -16.68 -15.89
N LEU A 388 42.42 -15.38 -15.73
CA LEU A 388 43.35 -14.46 -16.37
C LEU A 388 44.45 -14.13 -15.33
N THR A 389 45.65 -14.64 -15.55
CA THR A 389 46.80 -14.45 -14.66
C THR A 389 47.82 -13.55 -15.30
N VAL A 390 48.31 -12.55 -14.59
CA VAL A 390 49.40 -11.68 -14.97
C VAL A 390 50.54 -11.87 -14.00
N ASP A 391 51.67 -12.34 -14.46
CA ASP A 391 52.91 -12.59 -13.70
C ASP A 391 53.93 -11.49 -14.05
N ASP A 392 54.50 -10.87 -13.04
CA ASP A 392 55.61 -9.93 -13.16
C ASP A 392 56.92 -10.49 -12.52
N GLN A 393 58.02 -9.75 -12.69
CA GLN A 393 59.31 -10.04 -12.11
C GLN A 393 59.74 -8.97 -11.09
N GLY A 394 58.77 -8.29 -10.48
CA GLY A 394 58.99 -7.25 -9.50
C GLY A 394 59.40 -7.79 -8.10
N PRO A 395 59.40 -6.93 -7.09
CA PRO A 395 59.80 -7.31 -5.74
C PRO A 395 58.74 -8.14 -4.98
N GLY A 396 57.55 -8.37 -5.56
CA GLY A 396 56.43 -8.99 -4.86
C GLY A 396 55.78 -8.06 -3.85
N ILE A 397 54.98 -8.65 -2.94
CA ILE A 397 54.24 -7.93 -1.91
C ILE A 397 54.47 -8.56 -0.53
N ASP A 398 54.42 -7.76 0.56
CA ASP A 398 54.38 -8.28 1.90
C ASP A 398 53.03 -8.87 2.23
N GLU A 399 53.00 -9.98 2.94
CA GLU A 399 51.76 -10.66 3.30
C GLU A 399 50.83 -9.76 4.14
N SER A 400 51.40 -8.86 4.98
CA SER A 400 50.65 -7.90 5.80
C SER A 400 49.92 -6.84 4.98
N ASP A 401 50.33 -6.58 3.73
CA ASP A 401 49.74 -5.55 2.86
C ASP A 401 48.70 -6.11 1.87
N ARG A 402 48.64 -7.43 1.73
CA ARG A 402 47.82 -8.13 0.73
C ARG A 402 46.38 -7.65 0.65
N GLU A 403 45.70 -7.54 1.80
CA GLU A 403 44.33 -7.09 1.88
C GLU A 403 44.20 -5.58 1.61
N ARG A 404 45.15 -4.80 2.08
CA ARG A 404 45.19 -3.35 1.98
C ARG A 404 45.45 -2.85 0.56
N LEU A 405 46.11 -3.65 -0.29
CA LEU A 405 46.34 -3.33 -1.69
C LEU A 405 45.05 -3.17 -2.52
N PHE A 406 43.92 -3.67 -2.03
CA PHE A 406 42.62 -3.47 -2.64
C PHE A 406 41.88 -2.24 -2.09
N GLU A 407 42.41 -1.59 -1.03
CA GLU A 407 41.86 -0.33 -0.53
C GLU A 407 42.13 0.82 -1.52
N ARG A 408 41.22 1.78 -1.58
CA ARG A 408 41.36 2.95 -2.43
C ARG A 408 42.53 3.81 -1.97
N PHE A 409 43.35 4.27 -2.92
CA PHE A 409 44.51 5.15 -2.69
C PHE A 409 45.64 4.55 -1.83
N TYR A 410 45.61 3.26 -1.56
CA TYR A 410 46.68 2.59 -0.89
C TYR A 410 47.79 2.24 -1.91
N SER A 411 49.00 2.76 -1.72
CA SER A 411 50.15 2.48 -2.54
C SER A 411 51.41 2.43 -1.70
N ARG A 412 52.26 1.44 -1.92
CA ARG A 412 53.59 1.35 -1.27
C ARG A 412 54.59 2.22 -2.09
N GLY A 413 54.76 3.46 -1.62
CA GLY A 413 55.73 4.40 -2.23
C GLY A 413 55.06 5.40 -3.21
N THR A 414 55.61 6.61 -3.18
CA THR A 414 55.04 7.78 -3.91
C THR A 414 55.33 7.77 -5.42
N ALA A 415 56.15 6.84 -5.93
CA ALA A 415 56.67 6.91 -7.29
C ALA A 415 55.77 6.26 -8.38
N HIS A 416 54.91 5.30 -8.07
CA HIS A 416 54.40 4.36 -9.07
C HIS A 416 52.88 4.30 -9.29
N GLY A 417 52.08 5.15 -8.68
CA GLY A 417 50.64 5.16 -8.98
C GLY A 417 49.75 5.77 -7.90
N ALA A 418 48.48 5.98 -8.19
CA ALA A 418 47.49 6.57 -7.30
C ALA A 418 46.81 5.56 -6.36
N GLY A 419 47.27 4.29 -6.35
CA GLY A 419 46.63 3.23 -5.52
C GLY A 419 45.19 2.86 -5.92
N LEU A 420 44.79 3.17 -7.16
CA LEU A 420 43.42 2.87 -7.65
C LEU A 420 43.37 1.64 -8.58
N GLY A 421 44.47 1.20 -9.16
CA GLY A 421 44.47 0.15 -10.18
C GLY A 421 43.91 -1.17 -9.70
N LEU A 422 44.40 -1.71 -8.58
CA LEU A 422 43.91 -2.97 -8.01
C LEU A 422 42.48 -2.84 -7.44
N THR A 423 42.10 -1.69 -6.93
CA THR A 423 40.71 -1.41 -6.50
C THR A 423 39.78 -1.45 -7.70
N ILE A 424 40.16 -0.90 -8.85
CA ILE A 424 39.38 -0.97 -10.11
C ILE A 424 39.19 -2.44 -10.52
N VAL A 425 40.31 -3.23 -10.54
CA VAL A 425 40.25 -4.65 -10.91
C VAL A 425 39.34 -5.43 -9.95
N ASN A 426 39.44 -5.21 -8.65
CA ASN A 426 38.59 -5.86 -7.67
C ASN A 426 37.11 -5.48 -7.85
N THR A 427 36.82 -4.22 -8.13
CA THR A 427 35.44 -3.76 -8.42
C THR A 427 34.86 -4.45 -9.65
N ILE A 428 35.68 -4.59 -10.72
CA ILE A 428 35.28 -5.30 -11.93
C ILE A 428 35.09 -6.79 -11.66
N ALA A 429 36.02 -7.43 -10.92
CA ALA A 429 35.89 -8.83 -10.54
C ALA A 429 34.59 -9.12 -9.80
N MET A 430 34.26 -8.33 -8.76
CA MET A 430 33.01 -8.48 -8.02
C MET A 430 31.77 -8.28 -8.92
N ARG A 431 31.82 -7.34 -9.85
CA ARG A 431 30.70 -7.09 -10.78
C ARG A 431 30.47 -8.26 -11.76
N LEU A 432 31.53 -9.00 -12.07
CA LEU A 432 31.50 -10.20 -12.92
C LEU A 432 31.26 -11.49 -12.10
N ASN A 433 30.89 -11.39 -10.82
CA ASN A 433 30.78 -12.52 -9.89
C ASN A 433 32.07 -13.36 -9.81
N GLY A 434 33.21 -12.73 -10.07
CA GLY A 434 34.54 -13.28 -10.00
C GLY A 434 35.28 -12.79 -8.76
N ARG A 435 36.60 -13.07 -8.74
CA ARG A 435 37.52 -12.64 -7.69
C ARG A 435 38.90 -12.33 -8.28
N ILE A 436 39.66 -11.49 -7.58
CA ILE A 436 41.07 -11.21 -7.83
C ILE A 436 41.92 -11.70 -6.67
N GLU A 437 42.97 -12.43 -6.96
CA GLU A 437 43.93 -12.96 -5.98
C GLU A 437 45.33 -12.49 -6.34
N LEU A 438 46.13 -12.18 -5.29
CA LEU A 438 47.53 -11.79 -5.41
C LEU A 438 48.40 -12.81 -4.67
N ALA A 439 49.46 -13.29 -5.31
CA ALA A 439 50.42 -14.24 -4.70
C ALA A 439 51.83 -13.90 -5.14
N ASN A 440 52.78 -14.00 -4.21
CA ASN A 440 54.23 -13.94 -4.55
C ASN A 440 54.62 -15.19 -5.32
N ARG A 441 55.41 -15.02 -6.38
CA ARG A 441 55.98 -16.13 -7.15
C ARG A 441 57.23 -16.71 -6.45
N ALA A 442 57.41 -18.01 -6.56
CA ALA A 442 58.60 -18.67 -5.98
C ALA A 442 59.92 -18.20 -6.60
N GLU A 443 59.86 -17.77 -7.87
CA GLU A 443 61.02 -17.28 -8.65
C GLU A 443 61.27 -15.77 -8.49
N GLY A 444 60.46 -15.11 -7.62
CA GLY A 444 60.38 -13.65 -7.49
C GLY A 444 59.32 -13.04 -8.38
N GLY A 445 58.76 -11.89 -7.92
CA GLY A 445 57.66 -11.19 -8.62
C GLY A 445 56.29 -11.48 -7.99
N LEU A 446 55.28 -10.85 -8.57
CA LEU A 446 53.89 -10.97 -8.17
C LEU A 446 53.10 -11.69 -9.26
N ARG A 447 52.17 -12.52 -8.82
CA ARG A 447 51.12 -13.13 -9.62
C ARG A 447 49.77 -12.53 -9.23
N ALA A 448 49.09 -11.91 -10.22
CA ALA A 448 47.74 -11.40 -10.08
C ALA A 448 46.77 -12.25 -10.91
N THR A 449 45.84 -12.95 -10.27
CA THR A 449 44.87 -13.85 -10.93
C THR A 449 43.45 -13.31 -10.81
N LEU A 450 42.87 -12.91 -11.94
CA LEU A 450 41.47 -12.54 -12.09
C LEU A 450 40.68 -13.79 -12.52
N SER A 451 39.83 -14.29 -11.65
CA SER A 451 38.96 -15.45 -11.87
C SER A 451 37.54 -15.00 -12.20
N ILE A 452 37.03 -15.40 -13.37
CA ILE A 452 35.68 -15.02 -13.86
C ILE A 452 34.92 -16.32 -14.13
N PRO A 453 33.62 -16.44 -13.73
CA PRO A 453 32.81 -17.61 -14.03
C PRO A 453 32.78 -17.90 -15.53
N ALA A 454 33.02 -19.14 -15.91
CA ALA A 454 32.94 -19.57 -17.32
C ALA A 454 31.47 -19.42 -17.79
N GLY A 455 31.29 -18.78 -18.93
CA GLY A 455 29.99 -18.72 -19.60
C GLY A 455 29.77 -20.05 -20.34
N GLU A 456 28.72 -20.79 -19.94
CA GLU A 456 28.27 -21.95 -20.71
C GLU A 456 27.78 -21.58 -22.13
#